data_1fa58453a234586d9516f16d9b5cdd08
#
_entry.id   1fa58453a234586d9516f16d9b5cdd08
#
_cell.length_a   1.000
_cell.length_b   1.000
_cell.length_c   1.000
_cell.angle_alpha   90.00
_cell.angle_beta   90.00
_cell.angle_gamma   90.00
#
_symmetry.space_group_name_H-M   'P 1'
#
loop_
_entity.id
_entity.type
_entity.pdbx_description
1 polymer ?
#
loop_
_entity_poly.entity_id
_entity_poly.type
_entity_poly.pdbx_seq_one_letter_code
_entity_poly.pdbx_strand_id
1 'polypeptide(L)'
;MTRFATFLPVMLLLSGCVPLAVGGAAVGGYYLGKDEREPAVVATDGRITAAIKARLIGDKYVDGLSISVETYEGVVTLGGEVSSSLPREQAERLAASVEGVKSVRNEIKIVREPAK
;
A
#
# COMPACT_ATOMS: atom_id res chain seq x y z
N MET A 1 -44.56 12.45 5.61
CA MET A 1 -43.82 12.43 4.41
C MET A 1 -43.00 11.20 4.24
N THR A 2 -43.60 10.29 3.59
CA THR A 2 -43.01 8.98 3.35
C THR A 2 -41.77 9.01 2.48
N ARG A 3 -41.55 10.09 1.77
CA ARG A 3 -40.41 10.20 0.85
C ARG A 3 -39.07 10.23 1.55
N PHE A 4 -39.04 10.77 2.75
CA PHE A 4 -37.77 10.83 3.49
C PHE A 4 -37.33 9.46 3.92
N ALA A 5 -38.22 8.60 4.24
CA ALA A 5 -37.91 7.23 4.59
C ALA A 5 -37.26 6.49 3.44
N THR A 6 -37.55 6.90 2.22
CA THR A 6 -36.96 6.28 1.04
C THR A 6 -35.51 6.68 0.84
N PHE A 7 -35.13 7.86 1.27
CA PHE A 7 -33.77 8.31 1.12
C PHE A 7 -32.81 7.63 2.07
N LEU A 8 -33.27 7.33 3.26
CA LEU A 8 -32.39 6.68 4.23
C LEU A 8 -31.78 5.37 3.73
N PRO A 9 -32.61 4.45 3.20
CA PRO A 9 -32.02 3.21 2.67
C PRO A 9 -31.03 3.45 1.53
N VAL A 10 -31.28 4.46 0.72
CA VAL A 10 -30.38 4.81 -0.35
C VAL A 10 -29.04 5.28 0.19
N MET A 11 -29.08 6.08 1.22
CA MET A 11 -27.85 6.55 1.86
C MET A 11 -27.06 5.41 2.48
N LEU A 12 -27.74 4.46 3.05
CA LEU A 12 -27.08 3.28 3.60
C LEU A 12 -26.40 2.46 2.52
N LEU A 13 -27.02 2.37 1.36
CA LEU A 13 -26.39 1.69 0.24
C LEU A 13 -25.18 2.43 -0.29
N LEU A 14 -25.22 3.75 -0.17
CA LEU A 14 -24.08 4.58 -0.56
C LEU A 14 -22.92 4.48 0.40
N SER A 15 -23.13 3.92 1.55
CA SER A 15 -22.03 3.62 2.42
C SER A 15 -21.09 2.59 1.78
N GLY A 16 -21.10 2.52 0.53
CA GLY A 16 -20.30 1.95 -0.50
C GLY A 16 -19.07 1.17 -0.14
N CYS A 17 -18.75 1.12 1.09
CA CYS A 17 -17.69 0.29 1.61
C CYS A 17 -17.96 -1.19 1.36
N VAL A 18 -19.23 -1.57 1.28
CA VAL A 18 -19.58 -2.97 1.10
C VAL A 18 -19.16 -3.51 -0.28
N PRO A 19 -19.46 -2.83 -1.39
CA PRO A 19 -18.97 -3.31 -2.68
C PRO A 19 -17.47 -3.34 -2.79
N LEU A 20 -16.80 -2.36 -2.21
CA LEU A 20 -15.34 -2.34 -2.21
C LEU A 20 -14.76 -3.47 -1.38
N ALA A 21 -15.35 -3.73 -0.24
CA ALA A 21 -14.91 -4.83 0.61
C ALA A 21 -15.11 -6.17 -0.09
N VAL A 22 -16.24 -6.34 -0.77
CA VAL A 22 -16.51 -7.56 -1.50
C VAL A 22 -15.55 -7.72 -2.66
N GLY A 23 -15.31 -6.65 -3.41
CA GLY A 23 -14.33 -6.69 -4.50
C GLY A 23 -12.95 -7.03 -4.01
N GLY A 24 -12.52 -6.40 -2.91
CA GLY A 24 -11.24 -6.69 -2.31
C GLY A 24 -11.14 -8.12 -1.81
N ALA A 25 -12.18 -8.63 -1.22
CA ALA A 25 -12.20 -9.99 -0.72
C ALA A 25 -12.11 -11.01 -1.87
N ALA A 26 -12.79 -10.74 -2.98
CA ALA A 26 -12.75 -11.62 -4.13
C ALA A 26 -11.34 -11.69 -4.74
N VAL A 27 -10.71 -10.54 -4.89
CA VAL A 27 -9.34 -10.48 -5.39
C VAL A 27 -8.39 -11.13 -4.40
N GLY A 28 -8.54 -10.82 -3.12
CA GLY A 28 -7.75 -11.43 -2.07
C GLY A 28 -7.89 -12.94 -2.04
N GLY A 29 -9.09 -13.44 -2.23
CA GLY A 29 -9.34 -14.87 -2.26
C GLY A 29 -8.60 -15.57 -3.38
N TYR A 30 -8.53 -14.95 -4.56
CA TYR A 30 -7.79 -15.50 -5.68
C TYR A 30 -6.30 -15.61 -5.36
N TYR A 31 -5.72 -14.57 -4.81
CA TYR A 31 -4.31 -14.58 -4.43
C TYR A 31 -4.01 -15.54 -3.29
N LEU A 32 -4.91 -15.61 -2.33
CA LEU A 32 -4.75 -16.50 -1.19
C LEU A 32 -4.65 -17.97 -1.63
N GLY A 33 -5.36 -18.34 -2.68
CA GLY A 33 -5.29 -19.68 -3.21
C GLY A 33 -3.95 -20.04 -3.83
N LYS A 34 -3.11 -19.04 -4.13
CA LYS A 34 -1.80 -19.24 -4.76
C LYS A 34 -0.63 -18.93 -3.84
N ASP A 35 -0.90 -18.30 -2.71
CA ASP A 35 0.12 -17.84 -1.79
C ASP A 35 0.29 -18.85 -0.66
N GLU A 36 1.53 -19.16 -0.32
CA GLU A 36 1.83 -20.11 0.74
C GLU A 36 1.64 -19.52 2.13
N ARG A 37 1.57 -18.20 2.24
CA ARG A 37 1.34 -17.54 3.53
C ARG A 37 -0.08 -17.79 4.02
N GLU A 38 -0.26 -17.77 5.33
CA GLU A 38 -1.60 -17.83 5.87
C GLU A 38 -2.41 -16.61 5.48
N PRO A 39 -3.74 -16.75 5.31
CA PRO A 39 -4.59 -15.63 4.91
C PRO A 39 -4.44 -14.39 5.78
N ALA A 40 -4.31 -14.57 7.09
CA ALA A 40 -4.15 -13.44 8.00
C ALA A 40 -2.83 -12.70 7.75
N VAL A 41 -1.78 -13.43 7.42
CA VAL A 41 -0.48 -12.84 7.13
C VAL A 41 -0.53 -12.08 5.80
N VAL A 42 -1.17 -12.63 4.79
CA VAL A 42 -1.34 -11.95 3.50
C VAL A 42 -2.10 -10.64 3.69
N ALA A 43 -3.16 -10.66 4.49
CA ALA A 43 -3.94 -9.45 4.76
C ALA A 43 -3.12 -8.40 5.51
N THR A 44 -2.33 -8.83 6.49
CA THR A 44 -1.46 -7.93 7.25
C THR A 44 -0.38 -7.33 6.34
N ASP A 45 0.25 -8.16 5.53
CA ASP A 45 1.27 -7.68 4.59
C ASP A 45 0.68 -6.69 3.59
N GLY A 46 -0.53 -6.94 3.12
CA GLY A 46 -1.23 -6.02 2.22
C GLY A 46 -1.51 -4.68 2.87
N ARG A 47 -1.91 -4.69 4.14
CA ARG A 47 -2.14 -3.47 4.89
C ARG A 47 -0.83 -2.67 5.05
N ILE A 48 0.24 -3.36 5.33
CA ILE A 48 1.55 -2.73 5.48
C ILE A 48 1.97 -2.07 4.16
N THR A 49 1.85 -2.81 3.06
CA THR A 49 2.18 -2.29 1.73
C THR A 49 1.37 -1.03 1.43
N ALA A 50 0.06 -1.06 1.68
CA ALA A 50 -0.81 0.08 1.42
C ALA A 50 -0.43 1.29 2.29
N ALA A 51 -0.13 1.05 3.56
CA ALA A 51 0.25 2.12 4.48
C ALA A 51 1.58 2.77 4.06
N ILE A 52 2.55 1.96 3.69
CA ILE A 52 3.84 2.47 3.22
C ILE A 52 3.65 3.29 1.95
N LYS A 53 2.89 2.75 0.99
CA LYS A 53 2.67 3.43 -0.28
C LYS A 53 2.00 4.77 -0.07
N ALA A 54 1.03 4.84 0.83
CA ALA A 54 0.36 6.10 1.14
C ALA A 54 1.34 7.12 1.72
N ARG A 55 2.24 6.69 2.60
CA ARG A 55 3.24 7.59 3.18
C ARG A 55 4.23 8.08 2.14
N LEU A 56 4.66 7.20 1.24
CA LEU A 56 5.59 7.58 0.18
C LEU A 56 4.97 8.59 -0.77
N ILE A 57 3.72 8.37 -1.15
CA ILE A 57 3.02 9.29 -2.06
C ILE A 57 2.83 10.66 -1.40
N GLY A 58 2.58 10.69 -0.10
CA GLY A 58 2.37 11.94 0.63
C GLY A 58 3.65 12.67 1.02
N ASP A 59 4.81 12.08 0.81
CA ASP A 59 6.07 12.67 1.24
C ASP A 59 6.64 13.60 0.17
N LYS A 60 7.12 14.76 0.59
CA LYS A 60 7.60 15.78 -0.35
C LYS A 60 8.98 15.48 -0.93
N TYR A 61 9.75 14.61 -0.30
CA TYR A 61 11.09 14.27 -0.78
C TYR A 61 11.12 13.03 -1.65
N VAL A 62 10.00 12.31 -1.70
CA VAL A 62 9.92 11.02 -2.37
C VAL A 62 8.86 11.07 -3.46
N ASP A 63 9.21 10.61 -4.65
CA ASP A 63 8.21 10.35 -5.68
C ASP A 63 7.66 8.95 -5.43
N GLY A 64 6.62 8.87 -4.62
CA GLY A 64 6.06 7.60 -4.19
C GLY A 64 5.52 6.74 -5.32
N LEU A 65 5.16 7.35 -6.44
CA LEU A 65 4.65 6.60 -7.58
C LEU A 65 5.75 5.83 -8.31
N SER A 66 7.00 6.26 -8.16
CA SER A 66 8.12 5.58 -8.81
C SER A 66 8.76 4.50 -7.94
N ILE A 67 8.27 4.33 -6.71
CA ILE A 67 8.81 3.35 -5.78
C ILE A 67 7.81 2.20 -5.63
N SER A 68 8.30 0.98 -5.83
CA SER A 68 7.51 -0.22 -5.60
C SER A 68 7.68 -0.69 -4.16
N VAL A 69 6.62 -1.23 -3.59
CA VAL A 69 6.60 -1.72 -2.23
C VAL A 69 6.01 -3.12 -2.23
N GLU A 70 6.76 -4.06 -1.69
CA GLU A 70 6.27 -5.43 -1.51
C GLU A 70 6.52 -5.82 -0.05
N THR A 71 5.57 -6.52 0.54
CA THR A 71 5.69 -6.99 1.91
C THR A 71 5.44 -8.49 1.97
N TYR A 72 6.37 -9.20 2.56
CA TYR A 72 6.24 -10.64 2.74
C TYR A 72 6.59 -10.97 4.20
N GLU A 73 5.60 -11.43 4.95
CA GLU A 73 5.75 -11.76 6.37
C GLU A 73 6.41 -10.65 7.17
N GLY A 74 6.00 -9.42 6.91
CA GLY A 74 6.51 -8.24 7.61
C GLY A 74 7.83 -7.69 7.06
N VAL A 75 8.46 -8.39 6.14
CA VAL A 75 9.69 -7.91 5.49
C VAL A 75 9.30 -7.11 4.26
N VAL A 76 9.68 -5.85 4.25
CA VAL A 76 9.35 -4.92 3.17
C VAL A 76 10.52 -4.83 2.21
N THR A 77 10.24 -4.95 0.92
CA THR A 77 11.22 -4.70 -0.12
C THR A 77 10.80 -3.48 -0.91
N LEU A 78 11.67 -2.50 -0.96
CA LEU A 78 11.48 -1.27 -1.75
C LEU A 78 12.28 -1.40 -3.03
N GLY A 79 11.64 -1.06 -4.15
CA GLY A 79 12.31 -1.08 -5.45
C GLY A 79 12.04 0.20 -6.21
N GLY A 80 12.63 0.31 -7.38
CA GLY A 80 12.47 1.47 -8.23
C GLY A 80 13.76 2.24 -8.40
N GLU A 81 13.64 3.43 -8.97
CA GLU A 81 14.79 4.28 -9.27
C GLU A 81 14.55 5.70 -8.78
N VAL A 82 15.59 6.28 -8.22
CA VAL A 82 15.58 7.66 -7.76
C VAL A 82 16.86 8.34 -8.23
N SER A 83 16.88 9.67 -8.21
CA SER A 83 18.02 10.41 -8.73
C SER A 83 19.09 10.72 -7.68
N SER A 84 18.79 10.49 -6.41
CA SER A 84 19.74 10.81 -5.34
C SER A 84 19.50 9.92 -4.12
N SER A 85 20.41 10.01 -3.17
CA SER A 85 20.33 9.20 -1.95
C SER A 85 19.23 9.68 -0.99
N LEU A 86 18.87 10.95 -1.01
CA LEU A 86 17.89 11.47 -0.07
C LEU A 86 16.52 10.77 -0.19
N PRO A 87 15.89 10.70 -1.35
CA PRO A 87 14.63 9.98 -1.44
C PRO A 87 14.78 8.49 -1.14
N ARG A 88 15.91 7.89 -1.46
CA ARG A 88 16.15 6.47 -1.15
C ARG A 88 16.14 6.22 0.35
N GLU A 89 16.85 7.05 1.09
CA GLU A 89 16.93 6.91 2.55
C GLU A 89 15.62 7.31 3.22
N GLN A 90 14.97 8.34 2.70
CA GLN A 90 13.68 8.77 3.25
C GLN A 90 12.61 7.69 3.06
N ALA A 91 12.61 7.03 1.91
CA ALA A 91 11.68 5.94 1.67
C ALA A 91 11.89 4.80 2.67
N GLU A 92 13.14 4.48 2.97
CA GLU A 92 13.45 3.45 3.96
C GLU A 92 12.95 3.83 5.35
N ARG A 93 13.17 5.07 5.76
CA ARG A 93 12.70 5.54 7.07
C ARG A 93 11.17 5.50 7.16
N LEU A 94 10.50 5.94 6.12
CA LEU A 94 9.03 5.92 6.09
C LEU A 94 8.50 4.49 6.17
N ALA A 95 9.11 3.58 5.43
CA ALA A 95 8.70 2.19 5.46
C ALA A 95 8.94 1.57 6.84
N ALA A 96 10.09 1.82 7.43
CA ALA A 96 10.43 1.26 8.73
C ALA A 96 9.53 1.78 9.85
N SER A 97 8.91 2.94 9.67
CA SER A 97 8.05 3.54 10.69
C SER A 97 6.63 2.97 10.70
N VAL A 98 6.27 2.16 9.73
CA VAL A 98 4.93 1.57 9.66
C VAL A 98 4.83 0.40 10.64
N GLU A 99 3.75 0.38 11.40
CA GLU A 99 3.51 -0.67 12.38
C GLU A 99 3.39 -2.03 11.68
N GLY A 100 4.08 -3.01 12.22
CA GLY A 100 4.07 -4.37 11.69
C GLY A 100 5.28 -4.68 10.83
N VAL A 101 6.05 -3.68 10.42
CA VAL A 101 7.25 -3.89 9.63
C VAL A 101 8.36 -4.48 10.51
N LYS A 102 8.87 -5.62 10.10
CA LYS A 102 9.95 -6.30 10.81
C LYS A 102 11.31 -5.83 10.32
N SER A 103 11.45 -5.65 9.02
CA SER A 103 12.68 -5.15 8.41
C SER A 103 12.38 -4.59 7.04
N VAL A 104 13.30 -3.78 6.53
CA VAL A 104 13.17 -3.17 5.20
C VAL A 104 14.40 -3.52 4.38
N ARG A 105 14.16 -4.07 3.21
CA ARG A 105 15.19 -4.30 2.20
C ARG A 105 15.11 -3.18 1.19
N ASN A 106 16.06 -2.30 1.19
CA ASN A 106 16.05 -1.15 0.29
C ASN A 106 16.84 -1.47 -0.97
N GLU A 107 16.11 -1.85 -2.01
CA GLU A 107 16.67 -2.19 -3.31
C GLU A 107 16.45 -1.07 -4.33
N ILE A 108 16.14 0.11 -3.85
CA ILE A 108 15.99 1.29 -4.72
C ILE A 108 17.35 1.64 -5.31
N LYS A 109 17.36 1.84 -6.62
CA LYS A 109 18.58 2.20 -7.33
C LYS A 109 18.67 3.71 -7.51
N ILE A 110 19.87 4.23 -7.34
CA ILE A 110 20.13 5.63 -7.62
C ILE A 110 20.62 5.73 -9.05
N VAL A 111 19.84 6.41 -9.88
CA VAL A 111 20.16 6.60 -11.30
C VAL A 111 20.30 8.08 -11.53
N ARG A 112 21.52 8.53 -11.76
CA ARG A 112 21.76 9.95 -12.01
C ARG A 112 21.35 10.29 -13.42
N GLU A 113 20.57 11.35 -13.53
CA GLU A 113 20.21 11.84 -14.84
C GLU A 113 21.44 12.43 -15.52
N PRO A 114 21.58 12.22 -16.83
CA PRO A 114 22.70 12.85 -17.54
C PRO A 114 22.62 14.37 -17.43
N ALA A 115 23.77 14.98 -17.32
CA ALA A 115 23.87 16.42 -17.29
C ALA A 115 23.29 17.01 -18.59
N LYS A 116 22.54 18.08 -18.45
CA LYS A 116 21.92 18.75 -19.62
C LYS A 116 22.63 20.04 -19.91
#